data_9e2aad4ae277313c15a8560454920b91
#
_entry.id   9e2aad4ae277313c15a8560454920b91
#
_cell.length_a   1.000
_cell.length_b   1.000
_cell.length_c   1.000
_cell.angle_alpha   90.00
_cell.angle_beta   90.00
_cell.angle_gamma   90.00
#
_symmetry.space_group_name_H-M   'P 1'
#
loop_
_entity.id
_entity.type
_entity.pdbx_description
1 polymer ?
#
loop_
_entity_poly.entity_id
_entity_poly.type
_entity_poly.pdbx_seq_one_letter_code
_entity_poly.pdbx_strand_id
1 'polypeptide(L)'
;MTTTELLIFDCDGVLIDSEPVSSRVFCRALRNAGVEITADEVHRRFTGYSETDAMRICREEFGLDDVAAVFAETRSNLYGEFAHSLSPMPGMPQLIRSLPHRKCVASNSTLERLKKSLGLFDLWNAFGGHIFSAEMVLRPKPAPDLFLLCANSLGVDPTHCIVVDDSPHGIAGAVAAGMRAIGFIDPTDPRDDRQSVLAGAGASLVAIGADELAGAFDTLLSASPCRVPARETAALEVPA
;
A
#
# COMPACT_ATOMS: atom_id res chain seq x y z
N MET A 1 10.39 -28.36 -2.90
CA MET A 1 9.36 -27.53 -2.25
C MET A 1 9.88 -26.10 -2.32
N THR A 2 9.28 -25.26 -3.14
CA THR A 2 9.66 -23.85 -3.25
C THR A 2 9.00 -23.10 -2.09
N THR A 3 9.78 -22.69 -1.11
CA THR A 3 9.32 -21.95 0.05
C THR A 3 9.20 -20.46 -0.29
N THR A 4 8.22 -19.77 0.25
CA THR A 4 8.17 -18.29 0.20
C THR A 4 9.45 -17.75 0.84
N GLU A 5 10.10 -16.81 0.15
CA GLU A 5 11.40 -16.29 0.57
C GLU A 5 11.33 -14.81 0.95
N LEU A 6 10.31 -14.09 0.49
CA LEU A 6 10.16 -12.65 0.72
C LEU A 6 8.72 -12.25 0.99
N LEU A 7 8.52 -11.48 2.05
CA LEU A 7 7.27 -10.79 2.37
C LEU A 7 7.44 -9.30 2.08
N ILE A 8 6.55 -8.74 1.28
CA ILE A 8 6.57 -7.33 0.87
C ILE A 8 5.34 -6.65 1.44
N PHE A 9 5.52 -5.59 2.21
CA PHE A 9 4.43 -4.87 2.87
C PHE A 9 4.26 -3.49 2.27
N ASP A 10 3.03 -3.07 2.01
CA ASP A 10 2.73 -1.65 1.91
C ASP A 10 2.92 -0.95 3.26
N CYS A 11 2.95 0.37 3.27
CA CYS A 11 3.16 1.17 4.47
C CYS A 11 1.86 1.74 5.01
N ASP A 12 1.25 2.64 4.25
CA ASP A 12 0.04 3.37 4.66
C ASP A 12 -1.17 2.43 4.65
N GLY A 13 -1.95 2.37 5.72
CA GLY A 13 -3.08 1.44 5.83
C GLY A 13 -2.72 -0.02 6.13
N VAL A 14 -1.42 -0.40 6.12
CA VAL A 14 -0.93 -1.75 6.44
C VAL A 14 -0.04 -1.75 7.68
N LEU A 15 1.05 -1.01 7.65
CA LEU A 15 2.01 -0.92 8.78
C LEU A 15 1.64 0.18 9.75
N ILE A 16 1.10 1.26 9.24
CA ILE A 16 0.71 2.46 9.99
C ILE A 16 -0.72 2.85 9.66
N ASP A 17 -1.45 3.29 10.68
CA ASP A 17 -2.80 3.84 10.58
C ASP A 17 -2.72 5.35 10.24
N SER A 18 -2.35 5.64 8.99
CA SER A 18 -2.16 7.01 8.51
C SER A 18 -3.42 7.67 7.96
N GLU A 19 -4.43 6.89 7.62
CA GLU A 19 -5.65 7.36 6.96
C GLU A 19 -6.45 8.35 7.82
N PRO A 20 -6.73 8.12 9.11
CA PRO A 20 -7.45 9.07 9.93
C PRO A 20 -6.70 10.39 10.09
N VAL A 21 -5.37 10.34 10.18
CA VAL A 21 -4.54 11.55 10.30
C VAL A 21 -4.57 12.33 8.98
N SER A 22 -4.36 11.65 7.86
CA SER A 22 -4.40 12.24 6.52
C SER A 22 -5.75 12.88 6.24
N SER A 23 -6.84 12.19 6.58
CA SER A 23 -8.21 12.67 6.40
C SER A 23 -8.51 13.91 7.23
N ARG A 24 -8.04 13.98 8.49
CA ARG A 24 -8.19 15.18 9.34
C ARG A 24 -7.40 16.37 8.80
N VAL A 25 -6.16 16.15 8.37
CA VAL A 25 -5.32 17.24 7.81
C VAL A 25 -5.92 17.77 6.51
N PHE A 26 -6.35 16.87 5.62
CA PHE A 26 -6.97 17.26 4.35
C PHE A 26 -8.34 17.95 4.57
N CYS A 27 -9.15 17.44 5.48
CA CYS A 27 -10.41 18.09 5.88
C CYS A 27 -10.17 19.53 6.34
N ARG A 28 -9.15 19.76 7.17
CA ARG A 28 -8.79 21.11 7.64
C ARG A 28 -8.42 22.03 6.47
N ALA A 29 -7.58 21.57 5.55
CA ALA A 29 -7.20 22.35 4.37
C ALA A 29 -8.40 22.65 3.45
N LEU A 30 -9.29 21.69 3.24
CA LEU A 30 -10.53 21.90 2.47
C LEU A 30 -11.45 22.94 3.14
N ARG A 31 -11.61 22.86 4.46
CA ARG A 31 -12.42 23.84 5.22
C ARG A 31 -11.82 25.24 5.18
N ASN A 32 -10.50 25.37 5.24
CA ASN A 32 -9.81 26.66 5.06
C ASN A 32 -10.04 27.24 3.66
N ALA A 33 -10.25 26.38 2.66
CA ALA A 33 -10.63 26.78 1.30
C ALA A 33 -12.15 26.99 1.10
N GLY A 34 -12.96 26.94 2.18
CA GLY A 34 -14.39 27.22 2.14
C GLY A 34 -15.29 26.00 1.87
N VAL A 35 -14.76 24.77 1.87
CA VAL A 35 -15.56 23.56 1.68
C VAL A 35 -16.12 23.06 3.02
N GLU A 36 -17.42 22.95 3.13
CA GLU A 36 -18.09 22.34 4.29
C GLU A 36 -18.04 20.80 4.17
N ILE A 37 -17.10 20.17 4.87
CA ILE A 37 -16.86 18.72 4.84
C ILE A 37 -16.37 18.23 6.19
N THR A 38 -16.66 16.96 6.54
CA THR A 38 -16.15 16.30 7.74
C THR A 38 -14.94 15.39 7.42
N ALA A 39 -14.15 15.06 8.45
CA ALA A 39 -13.01 14.14 8.25
C ALA A 39 -13.46 12.74 7.80
N ASP A 40 -14.62 12.27 8.28
CA ASP A 40 -15.19 10.97 7.88
C ASP A 40 -15.65 11.00 6.41
N GLU A 41 -16.18 12.12 5.94
CA GLU A 41 -16.51 12.28 4.51
C GLU A 41 -15.25 12.32 3.65
N VAL A 42 -14.21 13.04 4.09
CA VAL A 42 -12.92 13.03 3.40
C VAL A 42 -12.38 11.61 3.33
N HIS A 43 -12.39 10.87 4.45
CA HIS A 43 -11.94 9.49 4.48
C HIS A 43 -12.70 8.62 3.46
N ARG A 44 -14.04 8.62 3.50
CA ARG A 44 -14.86 7.82 2.55
C ARG A 44 -14.66 8.21 1.09
N ARG A 45 -14.46 9.49 0.80
CA ARG A 45 -14.43 10.02 -0.57
C ARG A 45 -13.06 9.99 -1.23
N PHE A 46 -11.98 10.07 -0.45
CA PHE A 46 -10.64 10.28 -0.99
C PHE A 46 -9.65 9.15 -0.68
N THR A 47 -9.94 8.28 0.29
CA THR A 47 -9.04 7.16 0.59
C THR A 47 -8.91 6.23 -0.61
N GLY A 48 -7.65 5.92 -0.97
CA GLY A 48 -7.32 5.09 -2.13
C GLY A 48 -7.25 5.81 -3.48
N TYR A 49 -7.61 7.10 -3.53
CA TYR A 49 -7.42 7.90 -4.74
C TYR A 49 -5.99 8.43 -4.87
N SER A 50 -5.53 8.58 -6.12
CA SER A 50 -4.30 9.31 -6.39
C SER A 50 -4.46 10.80 -6.06
N GLU A 51 -3.34 11.50 -5.80
CA GLU A 51 -3.38 12.96 -5.62
C GLU A 51 -4.03 13.66 -6.84
N THR A 52 -3.72 13.18 -8.05
CA THR A 52 -4.28 13.70 -9.29
C THR A 52 -5.81 13.56 -9.34
N ASP A 53 -6.34 12.40 -8.97
CA ASP A 53 -7.80 12.18 -8.94
C ASP A 53 -8.46 12.99 -7.84
N ALA A 54 -7.85 13.06 -6.65
CA ALA A 54 -8.35 13.88 -5.56
C ALA A 54 -8.37 15.37 -5.94
N MET A 55 -7.34 15.87 -6.63
CA MET A 55 -7.31 17.24 -7.16
C MET A 55 -8.42 17.47 -8.18
N ARG A 56 -8.69 16.49 -9.06
CA ARG A 56 -9.79 16.58 -10.03
C ARG A 56 -11.14 16.66 -9.32
N ILE A 57 -11.40 15.78 -8.34
CA ILE A 57 -12.63 15.80 -7.53
C ILE A 57 -12.81 17.16 -6.85
N CYS A 58 -11.76 17.69 -6.22
CA CYS A 58 -11.82 18.99 -5.56
C CYS A 58 -12.20 20.13 -6.51
N ARG A 59 -11.71 20.07 -7.75
CA ARG A 59 -12.03 21.08 -8.77
C ARG A 59 -13.44 20.92 -9.31
N GLU A 60 -13.84 19.70 -9.65
CA GLU A 60 -15.11 19.42 -10.33
C GLU A 60 -16.31 19.45 -9.37
N GLU A 61 -16.17 18.90 -8.16
CA GLU A 61 -17.30 18.73 -7.24
C GLU A 61 -17.39 19.85 -6.18
N PHE A 62 -16.24 20.41 -5.76
CA PHE A 62 -16.23 21.51 -4.77
C PHE A 62 -16.01 22.88 -5.39
N GLY A 63 -15.72 22.95 -6.70
CA GLY A 63 -15.55 24.23 -7.39
C GLY A 63 -14.31 25.00 -6.93
N LEU A 64 -13.27 24.32 -6.43
CA LEU A 64 -12.07 24.98 -5.94
C LEU A 64 -11.17 25.43 -7.10
N ASP A 65 -10.90 26.74 -7.16
CA ASP A 65 -10.01 27.32 -8.17
C ASP A 65 -8.53 26.98 -7.89
N ASP A 66 -8.07 27.14 -6.64
CA ASP A 66 -6.69 26.88 -6.23
C ASP A 66 -6.55 25.56 -5.44
N VAL A 67 -6.78 24.46 -6.13
CA VAL A 67 -6.61 23.11 -5.56
C VAL A 67 -5.15 22.85 -5.16
N ALA A 68 -4.20 23.45 -5.87
CA ALA A 68 -2.77 23.26 -5.59
C ALA A 68 -2.39 23.79 -4.20
N ALA A 69 -2.96 24.91 -3.77
CA ALA A 69 -2.74 25.48 -2.44
C ALA A 69 -3.28 24.55 -1.34
N VAL A 70 -4.45 23.94 -1.52
CA VAL A 70 -5.04 22.98 -0.56
C VAL A 70 -4.12 21.78 -0.35
N PHE A 71 -3.60 21.23 -1.43
CA PHE A 71 -2.67 20.09 -1.34
C PHE A 71 -1.29 20.48 -0.78
N ALA A 72 -0.80 21.68 -1.08
CA ALA A 72 0.42 22.22 -0.47
C ALA A 72 0.26 22.42 1.04
N GLU A 73 -0.86 22.97 1.50
CA GLU A 73 -1.19 23.11 2.91
C GLU A 73 -1.28 21.73 3.60
N THR A 74 -1.97 20.77 2.96
CA THR A 74 -2.07 19.39 3.47
C THR A 74 -0.68 18.79 3.67
N ARG A 75 0.18 18.83 2.66
CA ARG A 75 1.55 18.30 2.76
C ARG A 75 2.37 18.99 3.86
N SER A 76 2.27 20.32 3.99
CA SER A 76 3.05 21.05 4.98
C SER A 76 2.68 20.70 6.42
N ASN A 77 1.40 20.39 6.68
CA ASN A 77 0.90 20.09 8.02
C ASN A 77 0.98 18.60 8.39
N LEU A 78 1.04 17.70 7.39
CA LEU A 78 0.92 16.25 7.60
C LEU A 78 1.97 15.68 8.54
N TYR A 79 3.23 16.07 8.38
CA TYR A 79 4.32 15.54 9.21
C TYR A 79 4.26 16.01 10.66
N GLY A 80 3.78 17.23 10.89
CA GLY A 80 3.54 17.72 12.24
C GLY A 80 2.46 16.91 12.96
N GLU A 81 1.38 16.60 12.26
CA GLU A 81 0.30 15.75 12.79
C GLU A 81 0.74 14.28 12.98
N PHE A 82 1.55 13.74 12.11
CA PHE A 82 2.11 12.39 12.27
C PHE A 82 2.88 12.25 13.58
N ALA A 83 3.71 13.22 13.93
CA ALA A 83 4.49 13.20 15.17
C ALA A 83 3.61 13.11 16.43
N HIS A 84 2.37 13.56 16.36
CA HIS A 84 1.45 13.62 17.50
C HIS A 84 0.32 12.58 17.47
N SER A 85 -0.10 12.17 16.28
CA SER A 85 -1.35 11.44 16.11
C SER A 85 -1.25 10.16 15.29
N LEU A 86 -0.09 9.88 14.68
CA LEU A 86 0.11 8.64 13.95
C LEU A 86 0.24 7.47 14.92
N SER A 87 -0.35 6.34 14.60
CA SER A 87 -0.17 5.07 15.30
C SER A 87 0.25 3.96 14.35
N PRO A 88 0.94 2.94 14.83
CA PRO A 88 1.11 1.73 14.04
C PRO A 88 -0.24 1.02 13.92
N MET A 89 -0.44 0.30 12.82
CA MET A 89 -1.61 -0.56 12.68
C MET A 89 -1.67 -1.57 13.85
N PRO A 90 -2.81 -1.71 14.52
CA PRO A 90 -2.93 -2.58 15.70
C PRO A 90 -2.43 -4.01 15.44
N GLY A 91 -1.57 -4.51 16.34
CA GLY A 91 -0.96 -5.85 16.24
C GLY A 91 0.18 -5.97 15.21
N MET A 92 0.30 -5.06 14.26
CA MET A 92 1.28 -5.16 13.17
C MET A 92 2.74 -5.13 13.64
N PRO A 93 3.17 -4.27 14.58
CA PRO A 93 4.57 -4.31 15.05
C PRO A 93 4.97 -5.65 15.68
N GLN A 94 4.05 -6.30 16.38
CA GLN A 94 4.27 -7.62 16.97
C GLN A 94 4.37 -8.68 15.88
N LEU A 95 3.45 -8.67 14.93
CA LEU A 95 3.46 -9.59 13.78
C LEU A 95 4.75 -9.45 12.97
N ILE A 96 5.15 -8.23 12.59
CA ILE A 96 6.38 -8.01 11.82
C ILE A 96 7.62 -8.54 12.54
N ARG A 97 7.70 -8.39 13.87
CA ARG A 97 8.83 -8.93 14.66
C ARG A 97 8.81 -10.45 14.78
N SER A 98 7.64 -11.07 14.80
CA SER A 98 7.52 -12.54 14.92
C SER A 98 7.81 -13.30 13.62
N LEU A 99 7.69 -12.64 12.45
CA LEU A 99 7.90 -13.28 11.15
C LEU A 99 9.39 -13.55 10.90
N PRO A 100 9.82 -14.81 10.76
CA PRO A 100 11.23 -15.16 10.52
C PRO A 100 11.69 -14.89 9.09
N HIS A 101 10.76 -14.62 8.18
CA HIS A 101 11.00 -14.43 6.76
C HIS A 101 11.72 -13.11 6.47
N ARG A 102 12.47 -13.10 5.35
CA ARG A 102 12.95 -11.83 4.76
C ARG A 102 11.76 -10.95 4.46
N LYS A 103 11.89 -9.66 4.72
CA LYS A 103 10.80 -8.72 4.54
C LYS A 103 11.29 -7.35 4.08
N CYS A 104 10.46 -6.66 3.33
CA CYS A 104 10.71 -5.29 2.89
C CYS A 104 9.40 -4.48 2.83
N VAL A 105 9.55 -3.18 2.68
CA VAL A 105 8.45 -2.24 2.43
C VAL A 105 8.47 -1.83 0.97
N ALA A 106 7.30 -1.76 0.35
CA ALA A 106 7.07 -1.22 -0.98
C ALA A 106 5.89 -0.25 -0.95
N SER A 107 6.12 1.05 -1.04
CA SER A 107 5.07 2.06 -0.89
C SER A 107 5.12 3.12 -1.97
N ASN A 108 3.94 3.65 -2.35
CA ASN A 108 3.83 4.82 -3.23
C ASN A 108 4.19 6.15 -2.53
N SER A 109 4.45 6.13 -1.24
CA SER A 109 4.92 7.28 -0.48
C SER A 109 6.39 7.61 -0.76
N THR A 110 6.79 8.88 -0.56
CA THR A 110 8.18 9.32 -0.68
C THR A 110 9.06 8.68 0.38
N LEU A 111 10.36 8.52 0.12
CA LEU A 111 11.30 7.95 1.07
C LEU A 111 11.38 8.76 2.37
N GLU A 112 11.27 10.09 2.26
CA GLU A 112 11.21 10.99 3.40
C GLU A 112 10.01 10.70 4.30
N ARG A 113 8.81 10.53 3.70
CA ARG A 113 7.59 10.17 4.44
C ARG A 113 7.75 8.83 5.14
N LEU A 114 8.23 7.80 4.43
CA LEU A 114 8.47 6.48 5.00
C LEU A 114 9.44 6.51 6.17
N LYS A 115 10.53 7.27 6.05
CA LYS A 115 11.51 7.42 7.13
C LYS A 115 10.92 8.10 8.36
N LYS A 116 10.14 9.17 8.17
CA LYS A 116 9.50 9.90 9.26
C LYS A 116 8.43 9.06 9.95
N SER A 117 7.56 8.39 9.20
CA SER A 117 6.44 7.62 9.76
C SER A 117 6.89 6.32 10.41
N LEU A 118 7.63 5.47 9.71
CA LEU A 118 8.10 4.18 10.24
C LEU A 118 9.12 4.36 11.37
N GLY A 119 9.88 5.46 11.36
CA GLY A 119 10.85 5.80 12.42
C GLY A 119 10.22 6.08 13.78
N LEU A 120 8.95 6.51 13.81
CA LEU A 120 8.24 6.75 15.07
C LEU A 120 8.00 5.47 15.89
N PHE A 121 7.97 4.30 15.25
CA PHE A 121 7.55 3.03 15.86
C PHE A 121 8.62 1.93 15.82
N ASP A 122 9.87 2.28 15.52
CA ASP A 122 10.99 1.34 15.31
C ASP A 122 10.74 0.33 14.16
N LEU A 123 9.73 0.59 13.34
CA LEU A 123 9.43 -0.25 12.17
C LEU A 123 10.47 -0.08 11.07
N TRP A 124 11.08 1.10 10.96
CA TRP A 124 12.19 1.33 10.02
C TRP A 124 13.31 0.30 10.19
N ASN A 125 13.72 0.06 11.45
CA ASN A 125 14.79 -0.88 11.78
C ASN A 125 14.35 -2.35 11.59
N ALA A 126 13.07 -2.64 11.83
CA ALA A 126 12.51 -3.99 11.69
C ALA A 126 12.62 -4.55 10.25
N PHE A 127 12.70 -3.68 9.25
CA PHE A 127 12.90 -4.05 7.85
C PHE A 127 14.37 -4.02 7.40
N GLY A 128 15.31 -3.76 8.30
CA GLY A 128 16.76 -3.79 8.01
C GLY A 128 17.20 -2.84 6.89
N GLY A 129 16.50 -1.74 6.66
CA GLY A 129 16.77 -0.79 5.59
C GLY A 129 16.20 -1.19 4.21
N HIS A 130 15.53 -2.33 4.09
CA HIS A 130 14.87 -2.76 2.85
C HIS A 130 13.53 -2.03 2.69
N ILE A 131 13.59 -0.75 2.35
CA ILE A 131 12.43 0.13 2.19
C ILE A 131 12.49 0.76 0.80
N PHE A 132 11.49 0.46 -0.01
CA PHE A 132 11.38 0.88 -1.40
C PHE A 132 10.23 1.85 -1.57
N SER A 133 10.52 2.98 -2.22
CA SER A 133 9.60 4.08 -2.50
C SER A 133 9.28 4.13 -3.99
N ALA A 134 8.11 4.66 -4.33
CA ALA A 134 7.74 4.99 -5.72
C ALA A 134 8.77 5.90 -6.42
N GLU A 135 9.54 6.69 -5.66
CA GLU A 135 10.60 7.54 -6.22
C GLU A 135 11.74 6.73 -6.87
N MET A 136 11.83 5.44 -6.61
CA MET A 136 12.89 4.54 -7.12
C MET A 136 12.51 3.87 -8.45
N VAL A 137 11.30 4.09 -8.97
CA VAL A 137 10.79 3.45 -10.18
C VAL A 137 10.17 4.46 -11.14
N LEU A 138 10.11 4.10 -12.41
CA LEU A 138 9.47 4.95 -13.42
C LEU A 138 7.94 4.93 -13.30
N ARG A 139 7.39 3.77 -12.98
CA ARG A 139 5.94 3.55 -12.88
C ARG A 139 5.62 3.00 -11.49
N PRO A 140 4.98 3.79 -10.61
CA PRO A 140 4.55 3.33 -9.29
C PRO A 140 3.35 2.36 -9.38
N LYS A 141 2.90 1.81 -8.25
CA LYS A 141 1.65 1.03 -8.17
C LYS A 141 0.50 1.80 -8.87
N PRO A 142 -0.28 1.16 -9.73
CA PRO A 142 -0.48 -0.27 -9.92
C PRO A 142 0.48 -0.96 -10.91
N ALA A 143 1.52 -0.30 -11.42
CA ALA A 143 2.52 -0.99 -12.22
C ALA A 143 3.33 -1.97 -11.35
N PRO A 144 3.85 -3.08 -11.94
CA PRO A 144 4.60 -4.09 -11.20
C PRO A 144 6.01 -3.65 -10.79
N ASP A 145 6.49 -2.52 -11.31
CA ASP A 145 7.89 -2.11 -11.28
C ASP A 145 8.46 -2.04 -9.86
N LEU A 146 7.69 -1.49 -8.90
CA LEU A 146 8.13 -1.37 -7.51
C LEU A 146 8.29 -2.73 -6.84
N PHE A 147 7.36 -3.65 -7.06
CA PHE A 147 7.43 -5.01 -6.54
C PHE A 147 8.57 -5.82 -7.17
N LEU A 148 8.77 -5.68 -8.48
CA LEU A 148 9.90 -6.30 -9.17
C LEU A 148 11.24 -5.73 -8.69
N LEU A 149 11.33 -4.44 -8.38
CA LEU A 149 12.50 -3.83 -7.76
C LEU A 149 12.80 -4.48 -6.41
N CYS A 150 11.79 -4.69 -5.54
CA CYS A 150 11.96 -5.38 -4.26
C CYS A 150 12.54 -6.79 -4.44
N ALA A 151 11.91 -7.59 -5.30
CA ALA A 151 12.33 -8.97 -5.57
C ALA A 151 13.77 -9.03 -6.12
N ASN A 152 14.08 -8.21 -7.12
CA ASN A 152 15.41 -8.12 -7.74
C ASN A 152 16.48 -7.66 -6.74
N SER A 153 16.21 -6.63 -5.96
CA SER A 153 17.17 -6.08 -4.97
C SER A 153 17.51 -7.08 -3.88
N LEU A 154 16.58 -7.98 -3.58
CA LEU A 154 16.74 -9.02 -2.57
C LEU A 154 17.08 -10.39 -3.18
N GLY A 155 17.21 -10.51 -4.51
CA GLY A 155 17.60 -11.72 -5.21
C GLY A 155 16.58 -12.85 -5.03
N VAL A 156 15.28 -12.53 -5.06
CA VAL A 156 14.18 -13.50 -4.88
C VAL A 156 13.34 -13.53 -6.16
N ASP A 157 12.93 -14.73 -6.58
CA ASP A 157 12.01 -14.88 -7.70
C ASP A 157 10.62 -14.32 -7.30
N PRO A 158 9.95 -13.52 -8.16
CA PRO A 158 8.63 -12.99 -7.88
C PRO A 158 7.59 -14.02 -7.43
N THR A 159 7.65 -15.25 -7.98
CA THR A 159 6.74 -16.33 -7.61
C THR A 159 6.91 -16.83 -6.16
N HIS A 160 8.02 -16.47 -5.51
CA HIS A 160 8.32 -16.76 -4.11
C HIS A 160 8.06 -15.57 -3.19
N CYS A 161 7.43 -14.52 -3.70
CA CYS A 161 7.04 -13.35 -2.92
C CYS A 161 5.55 -13.38 -2.54
N ILE A 162 5.26 -12.85 -1.35
CA ILE A 162 3.89 -12.51 -0.92
C ILE A 162 3.86 -11.01 -0.64
N VAL A 163 2.90 -10.32 -1.23
CA VAL A 163 2.64 -8.90 -1.00
C VAL A 163 1.45 -8.75 -0.06
N VAL A 164 1.52 -7.80 0.86
CA VAL A 164 0.41 -7.34 1.71
C VAL A 164 0.13 -5.88 1.36
N ASP A 165 -1.08 -5.59 0.93
CA ASP A 165 -1.48 -4.23 0.51
C ASP A 165 -2.97 -4.03 0.80
N ASP A 166 -3.37 -2.84 1.22
CA ASP A 166 -4.76 -2.49 1.51
C ASP A 166 -5.50 -1.90 0.30
N SER A 167 -4.78 -1.60 -0.79
CA SER A 167 -5.34 -0.95 -1.97
C SER A 167 -5.52 -1.89 -3.16
N PRO A 168 -6.58 -1.72 -3.97
CA PRO A 168 -6.73 -2.49 -5.21
C PRO A 168 -5.58 -2.22 -6.20
N HIS A 169 -4.95 -1.04 -6.16
CA HIS A 169 -3.79 -0.70 -6.99
C HIS A 169 -2.55 -1.51 -6.59
N GLY A 170 -2.31 -1.67 -5.29
CA GLY A 170 -1.20 -2.49 -4.80
C GLY A 170 -1.40 -3.96 -5.11
N ILE A 171 -2.61 -4.48 -4.88
CA ILE A 171 -2.97 -5.87 -5.22
C ILE A 171 -2.77 -6.12 -6.73
N ALA A 172 -3.31 -5.25 -7.59
CA ALA A 172 -3.15 -5.38 -9.05
C ALA A 172 -1.67 -5.34 -9.47
N GLY A 173 -0.87 -4.46 -8.88
CA GLY A 173 0.57 -4.36 -9.13
C GLY A 173 1.33 -5.63 -8.73
N ALA A 174 0.99 -6.23 -7.58
CA ALA A 174 1.56 -7.49 -7.10
C ALA A 174 1.24 -8.65 -8.05
N VAL A 175 -0.03 -8.77 -8.46
CA VAL A 175 -0.48 -9.78 -9.43
C VAL A 175 0.21 -9.59 -10.78
N ALA A 176 0.33 -8.35 -11.26
CA ALA A 176 1.06 -8.04 -12.49
C ALA A 176 2.57 -8.37 -12.40
N ALA A 177 3.16 -8.33 -11.20
CA ALA A 177 4.53 -8.78 -10.94
C ALA A 177 4.68 -10.31 -10.85
N GLY A 178 3.58 -11.07 -10.94
CA GLY A 178 3.59 -12.54 -10.79
C GLY A 178 3.69 -12.99 -9.33
N MET A 179 3.38 -12.13 -8.38
CA MET A 179 3.43 -12.40 -6.95
C MET A 179 2.04 -12.77 -6.40
N ARG A 180 2.01 -13.51 -5.30
CA ARG A 180 0.77 -13.69 -4.51
C ARG A 180 0.51 -12.45 -3.69
N ALA A 181 -0.77 -12.08 -3.52
CA ALA A 181 -1.16 -10.90 -2.76
C ALA A 181 -2.19 -11.25 -1.68
N ILE A 182 -2.01 -10.68 -0.50
CA ILE A 182 -2.99 -10.66 0.59
C ILE A 182 -3.55 -9.24 0.65
N GLY A 183 -4.86 -9.11 0.47
CA GLY A 183 -5.56 -7.86 0.71
C GLY A 183 -5.70 -7.63 2.23
N PHE A 184 -5.22 -6.51 2.73
CA PHE A 184 -5.35 -6.16 4.14
C PHE A 184 -6.50 -5.16 4.33
N ILE A 185 -7.29 -5.35 5.37
CA ILE A 185 -8.37 -4.43 5.75
C ILE A 185 -8.15 -4.03 7.22
N ASP A 186 -8.10 -2.72 7.46
CA ASP A 186 -8.18 -2.18 8.81
C ASP A 186 -9.54 -2.57 9.43
N PRO A 187 -9.58 -3.17 10.63
CA PRO A 187 -10.83 -3.49 11.31
C PRO A 187 -11.76 -2.29 11.53
N THR A 188 -11.25 -1.07 11.45
CA THR A 188 -12.01 0.17 11.61
C THR A 188 -12.37 0.84 10.29
N ASP A 189 -12.02 0.24 9.14
CA ASP A 189 -12.37 0.77 7.83
C ASP A 189 -13.90 0.85 7.66
N PRO A 190 -14.48 2.03 7.42
CA PRO A 190 -15.92 2.21 7.33
C PRO A 190 -16.53 1.75 5.99
N ARG A 191 -15.73 1.25 5.06
CA ARG A 191 -16.17 0.85 3.71
C ARG A 191 -16.56 -0.62 3.68
N ASP A 192 -17.83 -0.92 3.46
CA ASP A 192 -18.40 -2.27 3.52
C ASP A 192 -17.95 -3.20 2.38
N ASP A 193 -17.47 -2.64 1.28
CA ASP A 193 -17.15 -3.38 0.05
C ASP A 193 -15.66 -3.78 -0.07
N ARG A 194 -14.83 -3.46 0.92
CA ARG A 194 -13.36 -3.65 0.85
C ARG A 194 -12.94 -5.06 0.51
N GLN A 195 -13.59 -6.05 1.10
CA GLN A 195 -13.27 -7.46 0.83
C GLN A 195 -13.50 -7.82 -0.64
N SER A 196 -14.62 -7.40 -1.21
CA SER A 196 -14.95 -7.68 -2.62
C SER A 196 -14.05 -6.89 -3.58
N VAL A 197 -13.69 -5.65 -3.23
CA VAL A 197 -12.79 -4.80 -4.03
C VAL A 197 -11.39 -5.41 -4.10
N LEU A 198 -10.82 -5.84 -2.97
CA LEU A 198 -9.48 -6.43 -2.93
C LEU A 198 -9.45 -7.82 -3.59
N ALA A 199 -10.48 -8.65 -3.38
CA ALA A 199 -10.61 -9.92 -4.07
C ALA A 199 -10.76 -9.73 -5.59
N GLY A 200 -11.56 -8.76 -6.04
CA GLY A 200 -11.72 -8.39 -7.45
C GLY A 200 -10.44 -7.87 -8.10
N ALA A 201 -9.55 -7.24 -7.35
CA ALA A 201 -8.23 -6.83 -7.80
C ALA A 201 -7.23 -8.00 -7.93
N GLY A 202 -7.57 -9.20 -7.45
CA GLY A 202 -6.78 -10.41 -7.57
C GLY A 202 -6.07 -10.85 -6.29
N ALA A 203 -6.48 -10.37 -5.12
CA ALA A 203 -5.95 -10.85 -3.85
C ALA A 203 -6.19 -12.37 -3.71
N SER A 204 -5.16 -13.12 -3.36
CA SER A 204 -5.25 -14.56 -3.11
C SER A 204 -6.04 -14.87 -1.84
N LEU A 205 -5.93 -14.01 -0.86
CA LEU A 205 -6.68 -13.99 0.40
C LEU A 205 -6.94 -12.53 0.79
N VAL A 206 -7.95 -12.32 1.64
CA VAL A 206 -8.21 -11.04 2.30
C VAL A 206 -8.21 -11.29 3.80
N ALA A 207 -7.56 -10.41 4.55
CA ALA A 207 -7.41 -10.51 6.00
C ALA A 207 -7.83 -9.19 6.67
N ILE A 208 -8.62 -9.28 7.74
CA ILE A 208 -9.05 -8.14 8.56
C ILE A 208 -8.19 -8.09 9.83
N GLY A 209 -7.31 -7.09 9.91
CA GLY A 209 -6.39 -6.95 11.04
C GLY A 209 -5.23 -7.95 11.06
N ALA A 210 -4.34 -7.76 12.04
CA ALA A 210 -3.08 -8.50 12.12
C ALA A 210 -3.25 -9.99 12.42
N ASP A 211 -4.29 -10.37 13.19
CA ASP A 211 -4.50 -11.77 13.58
C ASP A 211 -4.95 -12.62 12.37
N GLU A 212 -5.87 -12.12 11.55
CA GLU A 212 -6.26 -12.81 10.32
C GLU A 212 -5.12 -12.81 9.30
N LEU A 213 -4.31 -11.73 9.24
CA LEU A 213 -3.13 -11.67 8.39
C LEU A 213 -2.11 -12.75 8.77
N ALA A 214 -1.90 -13.01 10.07
CA ALA A 214 -1.05 -14.11 10.52
C ALA A 214 -1.55 -15.45 10.01
N GLY A 215 -2.84 -15.74 10.12
CA GLY A 215 -3.47 -16.96 9.59
C GLY A 215 -3.41 -17.06 8.05
N ALA A 216 -3.51 -15.92 7.35
CA ALA A 216 -3.36 -15.88 5.91
C ALA A 216 -1.91 -16.21 5.48
N PHE A 217 -0.90 -15.75 6.22
CA PHE A 217 0.48 -16.18 6.00
C PHE A 217 0.64 -17.68 6.20
N ASP A 218 0.14 -18.24 7.30
CA ASP A 218 0.23 -19.69 7.55
C ASP A 218 -0.36 -20.49 6.39
N THR A 219 -1.49 -20.04 5.84
CA THR A 219 -2.15 -20.66 4.69
C THR A 219 -1.28 -20.59 3.42
N LEU A 220 -0.79 -19.40 3.06
CA LEU A 220 -0.01 -19.21 1.83
C LEU A 220 1.42 -19.75 1.93
N LEU A 221 2.03 -19.74 3.11
CA LEU A 221 3.36 -20.30 3.33
C LEU A 221 3.36 -21.83 3.27
N SER A 222 2.25 -22.46 3.66
CA SER A 222 2.07 -23.93 3.58
C SER A 222 1.69 -24.40 2.17
N ALA A 223 1.12 -23.52 1.34
CA ALA A 223 0.71 -23.86 -0.02
C ALA A 223 1.90 -23.86 -0.99
N SER A 224 1.98 -24.86 -1.88
CA SER A 224 2.95 -24.83 -2.99
C SER A 224 2.66 -23.64 -3.92
N PRO A 225 3.69 -22.98 -4.50
CA PRO A 225 3.48 -21.84 -5.39
C PRO A 225 2.60 -22.23 -6.57
N CYS A 226 1.66 -21.35 -6.90
CA CYS A 226 0.78 -21.50 -8.04
C CYS A 226 1.63 -21.49 -9.34
N ARG A 227 1.56 -22.54 -10.15
CA ARG A 227 2.12 -22.52 -11.50
C ARG A 227 1.28 -21.56 -12.34
N VAL A 228 1.77 -20.36 -12.58
CA VAL A 228 1.27 -19.54 -13.69
C VAL A 228 1.69 -20.26 -14.97
N PRO A 229 0.75 -20.61 -15.89
CA PRO A 229 1.15 -21.22 -17.17
C PRO A 229 2.05 -20.24 -17.90
N ALA A 230 3.23 -20.70 -18.31
CA ALA A 230 4.15 -19.94 -19.14
C ALA A 230 3.39 -19.43 -20.37
N ARG A 231 3.36 -18.12 -20.60
CA ARG A 231 2.89 -17.58 -21.88
C ARG A 231 3.83 -18.13 -22.95
N GLU A 232 3.29 -18.93 -23.86
CA GLU A 232 3.98 -19.32 -25.08
C GLU A 232 4.48 -18.06 -25.77
N THR A 233 5.78 -17.92 -25.80
CA THR A 233 6.44 -16.94 -26.68
C THR A 233 6.19 -17.40 -28.12
N ALA A 234 5.20 -16.80 -28.76
CA ALA A 234 5.03 -16.94 -30.20
C ALA A 234 6.31 -16.42 -30.86
N ALA A 235 7.07 -17.33 -31.43
CA ALA A 235 8.22 -17.02 -32.25
C ALA A 235 7.72 -16.23 -33.48
N LEU A 236 8.15 -14.97 -33.60
CA LEU A 236 8.01 -14.20 -34.82
C LEU A 236 8.90 -14.87 -35.88
N GLU A 237 8.31 -15.62 -36.79
CA GLU A 237 8.95 -16.03 -38.03
C GLU A 237 9.18 -14.77 -38.88
N VAL A 238 10.44 -14.47 -39.14
CA VAL A 238 10.87 -13.44 -40.12
C VAL A 238 10.80 -14.09 -41.50
N PRO A 239 9.98 -13.56 -42.42
CA PRO A 239 10.04 -14.05 -43.81
C PRO A 239 11.33 -13.63 -44.50
N ALA A 240 11.86 -14.53 -45.32
CA ALA A 240 13.07 -14.37 -46.14
C ALA A 240 12.93 -13.30 -47.25
#